data_bdd43eaa73695013be5f1d7c9621f3b7
#
_entry.id   bdd43eaa73695013be5f1d7c9621f3b7
#
_cell.length_a   1.000
_cell.length_b   1.000
_cell.length_c   1.000
_cell.angle_alpha   90.00
_cell.angle_beta   90.00
_cell.angle_gamma   90.00
#
_symmetry.space_group_name_H-M   'P 1'
#
loop_
_entity.id
_entity.type
_entity.pdbx_description
1 polymer ?
#
loop_
_entity_poly.entity_id
_entity_poly.type
_entity_poly.pdbx_seq_one_letter_code
_entity_poly.pdbx_strand_id
1 'polypeptide(L)'
;MQPRHLFPTAALIAAALLAALELATTVAKAADFTLKYGVVTQGDMQHLYGLKLKEVVEKATNGRVEVKVFPGGQLGSPAAHIEGLQLGTIEGYSNPADFFAGVDSRFGTFSIPYLFKDRDHANRTLRDPELRAFILNLAESKGLVGVNVAAQAESHYFARNPIRKLADFNGKKLRVNATPAERARMQAFGATAVPMGLPEMITSLQNGVIDGTMSGISIYVNFNLQTVSKTITETDDTLLVSFGAMSKPWLDKLPADLRKTVVDEARGLQAWAIQQSDDEKVALRAKWIERGGEIVRLPAADMVDLQTRLKPIGADITKSDPNLKAFYEKVLATAAKY
;
A
#
# COMPACT_ATOMS: atom_id res chain seq x y z
N MET A 1 82.93 23.82 -18.13
CA MET A 1 82.11 23.58 -16.93
C MET A 1 80.76 24.25 -17.11
N GLN A 2 79.71 23.50 -17.40
CA GLN A 2 78.34 24.02 -17.49
C GLN A 2 77.61 23.66 -16.19
N PRO A 3 76.83 24.56 -15.55
CA PRO A 3 76.01 24.23 -14.44
C PRO A 3 74.70 23.56 -14.93
N ARG A 4 74.39 22.42 -14.36
CA ARG A 4 73.13 21.68 -14.55
C ARG A 4 72.02 22.35 -13.74
N HIS A 5 70.99 22.83 -14.45
CA HIS A 5 69.73 23.27 -13.82
C HIS A 5 68.95 22.03 -13.34
N LEU A 6 68.83 21.88 -12.05
CA LEU A 6 67.98 20.90 -11.36
C LEU A 6 66.73 21.61 -10.84
N PHE A 7 65.60 21.28 -11.42
CA PHE A 7 64.24 21.07 -10.93
C PHE A 7 63.25 22.20 -10.64
N PRO A 8 62.08 22.09 -11.39
CA PRO A 8 60.77 22.46 -10.82
C PRO A 8 59.78 21.26 -10.70
N THR A 9 60.21 20.01 -10.68
CA THR A 9 59.25 18.84 -10.64
C THR A 9 58.65 18.56 -9.28
N ALA A 10 59.34 18.91 -8.17
CA ALA A 10 58.85 18.70 -6.83
C ALA A 10 57.65 19.59 -6.43
N ALA A 11 57.61 20.83 -6.94
CA ALA A 11 56.55 21.79 -6.65
C ALA A 11 55.23 21.41 -7.35
N LEU A 12 55.28 20.84 -8.56
CA LEU A 12 54.13 20.38 -9.33
C LEU A 12 53.48 19.12 -8.71
N ILE A 13 54.28 18.24 -8.14
CA ILE A 13 53.78 17.05 -7.45
C ILE A 13 53.12 17.42 -6.13
N ALA A 14 53.63 18.38 -5.36
CA ALA A 14 53.03 18.86 -4.15
C ALA A 14 51.69 19.59 -4.37
N ALA A 15 51.62 20.39 -5.45
CA ALA A 15 50.35 21.07 -5.82
C ALA A 15 49.25 20.06 -6.31
N ALA A 16 49.65 19.00 -7.03
CA ALA A 16 48.72 17.95 -7.46
C ALA A 16 48.22 17.10 -6.28
N LEU A 17 49.04 16.84 -5.29
CA LEU A 17 48.67 16.14 -4.04
C LEU A 17 47.73 16.97 -3.17
N LEU A 18 47.94 18.29 -3.06
CA LEU A 18 47.04 19.20 -2.34
C LEU A 18 45.68 19.33 -3.05
N ALA A 19 45.64 19.43 -4.38
CA ALA A 19 44.41 19.46 -5.16
C ALA A 19 43.63 18.12 -5.10
N ALA A 20 44.30 16.97 -5.01
CA ALA A 20 43.69 15.66 -4.82
C ALA A 20 43.13 15.49 -3.40
N LEU A 21 43.69 16.15 -2.39
CA LEU A 21 43.20 16.09 -1.02
C LEU A 21 41.94 16.95 -0.80
N GLU A 22 41.76 18.01 -1.57
CA GLU A 22 40.52 18.82 -1.55
C GLU A 22 39.34 18.15 -2.25
N LEU A 23 39.58 17.23 -3.22
CA LEU A 23 38.53 16.47 -3.87
C LEU A 23 38.05 15.23 -3.06
N ALA A 24 38.74 14.87 -1.98
CA ALA A 24 38.47 13.63 -1.24
C ALA A 24 37.63 13.82 0.03
N THR A 25 37.20 15.04 0.36
CA THR A 25 36.37 15.28 1.55
C THR A 25 34.96 15.76 1.24
N THR A 26 34.24 15.08 0.37
CA THR A 26 32.80 14.98 0.54
C THR A 26 32.57 14.04 1.72
N VAL A 27 32.82 14.51 2.94
CA VAL A 27 32.32 13.84 4.15
C VAL A 27 30.81 13.70 3.94
N ALA A 28 30.35 12.48 3.69
CA ALA A 28 28.91 12.21 3.66
C ALA A 28 28.37 12.68 5.00
N LYS A 29 27.73 13.84 5.00
CA LYS A 29 27.12 14.40 6.21
C LYS A 29 26.09 13.37 6.68
N ALA A 30 26.24 12.88 7.89
CA ALA A 30 25.23 12.00 8.47
C ALA A 30 23.87 12.71 8.44
N ALA A 31 22.83 11.98 8.08
CA ALA A 31 21.48 12.53 8.08
C ALA A 31 21.09 12.99 9.49
N ASP A 32 20.42 14.14 9.56
CA ASP A 32 19.94 14.69 10.82
C ASP A 32 18.81 13.83 11.41
N PHE A 33 18.02 13.19 10.53
CA PHE A 33 16.84 12.39 10.87
C PHE A 33 16.77 11.12 10.01
N THR A 34 16.19 10.05 10.57
CA THR A 34 15.90 8.80 9.82
C THR A 34 14.39 8.58 9.77
N LEU A 35 13.87 8.27 8.58
CA LEU A 35 12.52 7.83 8.33
C LEU A 35 12.55 6.32 8.01
N LYS A 36 12.16 5.46 8.95
CA LYS A 36 11.93 4.04 8.69
C LYS A 36 10.55 3.88 8.09
N TYR A 37 10.51 3.42 6.85
CA TYR A 37 9.29 3.16 6.11
C TYR A 37 9.04 1.67 6.01
N GLY A 38 8.00 1.18 6.70
CA GLY A 38 7.65 -0.23 6.71
C GLY A 38 6.58 -0.55 5.67
N VAL A 39 6.65 -1.76 5.10
CA VAL A 39 5.57 -2.37 4.32
C VAL A 39 5.54 -3.87 4.56
N VAL A 40 4.35 -4.49 4.51
CA VAL A 40 4.21 -5.94 4.73
C VAL A 40 4.38 -6.75 3.45
N THR A 41 4.47 -6.09 2.31
CA THR A 41 4.64 -6.67 0.98
C THR A 41 6.05 -6.45 0.46
N GLN A 42 6.38 -7.10 -0.65
CA GLN A 42 7.64 -6.91 -1.39
C GLN A 42 7.37 -6.97 -2.89
N GLY A 43 7.92 -6.01 -3.63
CA GLY A 43 7.85 -5.97 -5.09
C GLY A 43 6.48 -5.56 -5.64
N ASP A 44 5.63 -4.98 -4.81
CA ASP A 44 4.35 -4.39 -5.20
C ASP A 44 4.36 -2.86 -5.04
N MET A 45 3.24 -2.23 -5.40
CA MET A 45 3.08 -0.78 -5.36
C MET A 45 3.45 -0.16 -4.00
N GLN A 46 3.15 -0.81 -2.88
CA GLN A 46 3.45 -0.26 -1.56
C GLN A 46 4.95 -0.22 -1.29
N HIS A 47 5.67 -1.27 -1.70
CA HIS A 47 7.13 -1.31 -1.61
C HIS A 47 7.76 -0.29 -2.57
N LEU A 48 7.29 -0.22 -3.82
CA LEU A 48 7.78 0.74 -4.82
C LEU A 48 7.53 2.18 -4.38
N TYR A 49 6.39 2.47 -3.74
CA TYR A 49 6.13 3.77 -3.14
C TYR A 49 7.18 4.15 -2.08
N GLY A 50 7.55 3.21 -1.21
CA GLY A 50 8.60 3.43 -0.22
C GLY A 50 9.96 3.76 -0.86
N LEU A 51 10.33 3.06 -1.95
CA LEU A 51 11.56 3.33 -2.71
C LEU A 51 11.51 4.70 -3.40
N LYS A 52 10.36 5.07 -3.97
CA LYS A 52 10.19 6.40 -4.58
C LYS A 52 10.17 7.51 -3.55
N LEU A 53 9.55 7.28 -2.40
CA LEU A 53 9.59 8.20 -1.25
C LEU A 53 11.04 8.47 -0.80
N LYS A 54 11.86 7.41 -0.72
CA LYS A 54 13.29 7.54 -0.41
C LYS A 54 13.96 8.50 -1.39
N GLU A 55 13.80 8.27 -2.70
CA GLU A 55 14.41 9.09 -3.74
C GLU A 55 14.03 10.57 -3.61
N VAL A 56 12.71 10.87 -3.50
CA VAL A 56 12.25 12.27 -3.51
C VAL A 56 12.55 12.99 -2.20
N VAL A 57 12.39 12.34 -1.06
CA VAL A 57 12.64 12.96 0.26
C VAL A 57 14.14 13.21 0.48
N GLU A 58 15.00 12.24 0.20
CA GLU A 58 16.46 12.43 0.36
C GLU A 58 16.96 13.54 -0.54
N LYS A 59 16.47 13.62 -1.79
CA LYS A 59 16.80 14.70 -2.72
C LYS A 59 16.29 16.05 -2.22
N ALA A 60 15.02 16.17 -1.86
CA ALA A 60 14.39 17.44 -1.48
C ALA A 60 14.94 18.00 -0.15
N THR A 61 15.42 17.12 0.73
CA THR A 61 16.01 17.50 2.01
C THR A 61 17.54 17.64 1.97
N ASN A 62 18.16 17.50 0.79
CA ASN A 62 19.63 17.48 0.62
C ASN A 62 20.30 16.45 1.58
N GLY A 63 19.70 15.27 1.74
CA GLY A 63 20.18 14.19 2.60
C GLY A 63 19.99 14.42 4.09
N ARG A 64 19.34 15.50 4.54
CA ARG A 64 19.08 15.74 5.97
C ARG A 64 18.09 14.74 6.56
N VAL A 65 17.22 14.16 5.75
CA VAL A 65 16.33 13.04 6.12
C VAL A 65 16.73 11.83 5.30
N GLU A 66 17.26 10.79 5.96
CA GLU A 66 17.54 9.49 5.36
C GLU A 66 16.27 8.62 5.42
N VAL A 67 15.89 7.97 4.32
CA VAL A 67 14.74 7.05 4.28
C VAL A 67 15.24 5.61 4.17
N LYS A 68 14.86 4.77 5.14
CA LYS A 68 15.14 3.33 5.15
C LYS A 68 13.87 2.54 4.91
N VAL A 69 13.81 1.80 3.82
CA VAL A 69 12.63 1.00 3.44
C VAL A 69 12.79 -0.43 3.97
N PHE A 70 11.76 -0.93 4.67
CA PHE A 70 11.71 -2.25 5.29
C PHE A 70 10.54 -3.06 4.71
N PRO A 71 10.76 -3.82 3.61
CA PRO A 71 9.71 -4.62 2.97
C PRO A 71 9.46 -5.94 3.70
N GLY A 72 8.39 -6.66 3.28
CA GLY A 72 8.14 -8.04 3.72
C GLY A 72 7.82 -8.19 5.21
N GLY A 73 7.33 -7.15 5.87
CA GLY A 73 6.97 -7.21 7.28
C GLY A 73 8.16 -7.25 8.25
N GLN A 74 9.35 -6.77 7.83
CA GLN A 74 10.56 -6.77 8.67
C GLN A 74 10.40 -5.99 9.99
N LEU A 75 9.49 -5.01 10.02
CA LEU A 75 9.18 -4.24 11.23
C LEU A 75 7.97 -4.78 12.01
N GLY A 76 7.44 -5.95 11.63
CA GLY A 76 6.36 -6.64 12.32
C GLY A 76 5.05 -6.76 11.54
N SER A 77 3.98 -7.05 12.26
CA SER A 77 2.62 -7.17 11.71
C SER A 77 2.02 -5.80 11.34
N PRO A 78 0.91 -5.74 10.58
CA PRO A 78 0.19 -4.49 10.33
C PRO A 78 -0.15 -3.71 11.61
N ALA A 79 -0.57 -4.40 12.67
CA ALA A 79 -0.86 -3.77 13.96
C ALA A 79 0.39 -3.15 14.60
N ALA A 80 1.53 -3.86 14.57
CA ALA A 80 2.80 -3.34 15.09
C ALA A 80 3.29 -2.11 14.33
N HIS A 81 3.08 -2.05 13.00
CA HIS A 81 3.41 -0.85 12.22
C HIS A 81 2.54 0.34 12.63
N ILE A 82 1.23 0.15 12.79
CA ILE A 82 0.30 1.23 13.17
C ILE A 82 0.63 1.74 14.58
N GLU A 83 0.87 0.83 15.53
CA GLU A 83 1.32 1.19 16.88
C GLU A 83 2.66 1.94 16.85
N GLY A 84 3.61 1.46 16.04
CA GLY A 84 4.90 2.10 15.84
C GLY A 84 4.79 3.53 15.30
N LEU A 85 3.85 3.80 14.37
CA LEU A 85 3.54 5.16 13.92
C LEU A 85 3.02 6.04 15.06
N GLN A 86 2.09 5.50 15.88
CA GLN A 86 1.50 6.24 17.01
C GLN A 86 2.53 6.58 18.08
N LEU A 87 3.51 5.69 18.32
CA LEU A 87 4.59 5.87 19.29
C LEU A 87 5.80 6.61 18.73
N GLY A 88 5.93 6.77 17.42
CA GLY A 88 7.09 7.38 16.76
C GLY A 88 8.32 6.48 16.73
N THR A 89 8.15 5.16 16.75
CA THR A 89 9.21 4.14 16.60
C THR A 89 9.32 3.61 15.17
N ILE A 90 8.27 3.82 14.36
CA ILE A 90 8.22 3.67 12.92
C ILE A 90 7.73 5.01 12.37
N GLU A 91 8.38 5.53 11.34
CA GLU A 91 8.14 6.89 10.87
C GLU A 91 7.19 6.95 9.66
N GLY A 92 7.13 5.88 8.87
CA GLY A 92 6.22 5.77 7.72
C GLY A 92 5.72 4.35 7.48
N TYR A 93 4.48 4.22 7.00
CA TYR A 93 3.85 2.94 6.69
C TYR A 93 2.77 3.10 5.64
N SER A 94 2.60 2.10 4.79
CA SER A 94 1.49 1.99 3.84
C SER A 94 0.90 0.59 3.85
N ASN A 95 -0.42 0.52 3.82
CA ASN A 95 -1.16 -0.74 3.75
C ASN A 95 -2.57 -0.50 3.17
N PRO A 96 -3.36 -1.53 2.79
CA PRO A 96 -4.78 -1.36 2.55
C PRO A 96 -5.46 -0.61 3.71
N ALA A 97 -6.31 0.37 3.36
CA ALA A 97 -6.92 1.30 4.32
C ALA A 97 -7.71 0.60 5.42
N ASP A 98 -8.30 -0.54 5.11
CA ASP A 98 -9.08 -1.37 6.04
C ASP A 98 -8.28 -1.85 7.28
N PHE A 99 -6.95 -1.99 7.18
CA PHE A 99 -6.12 -2.26 8.37
C PHE A 99 -6.09 -1.11 9.36
N PHE A 100 -6.39 0.11 8.93
CA PHE A 100 -6.49 1.29 9.80
C PHE A 100 -7.87 1.45 10.44
N ALA A 101 -8.84 0.55 10.17
CA ALA A 101 -10.19 0.61 10.74
C ALA A 101 -10.21 0.52 12.29
N GLY A 102 -9.18 -0.08 12.90
CA GLY A 102 -8.99 -0.06 14.36
C GLY A 102 -8.57 1.30 14.92
N VAL A 103 -8.00 2.18 14.10
CA VAL A 103 -7.65 3.56 14.46
C VAL A 103 -8.86 4.48 14.29
N ASP A 104 -9.56 4.31 13.16
CA ASP A 104 -10.80 5.03 12.85
C ASP A 104 -11.69 4.15 11.96
N SER A 105 -12.92 3.85 12.41
CA SER A 105 -13.84 2.93 11.72
C SER A 105 -14.14 3.34 10.28
N ARG A 106 -14.02 4.62 9.95
CA ARG A 106 -14.25 5.16 8.60
C ARG A 106 -13.32 4.57 7.54
N PHE A 107 -12.12 4.14 7.90
CA PHE A 107 -11.25 3.42 6.95
C PHE A 107 -11.86 2.11 6.44
N GLY A 108 -12.76 1.49 7.21
CA GLY A 108 -13.50 0.30 6.78
C GLY A 108 -14.48 0.54 5.63
N THR A 109 -14.81 1.80 5.31
CA THR A 109 -15.65 2.15 4.15
C THR A 109 -15.07 1.62 2.84
N PHE A 110 -13.75 1.62 2.69
CA PHE A 110 -13.09 1.21 1.45
C PHE A 110 -13.19 -0.30 1.14
N SER A 111 -13.63 -1.10 2.10
CA SER A 111 -13.92 -2.54 1.90
C SER A 111 -15.38 -2.81 1.52
N ILE A 112 -16.24 -1.78 1.45
CA ILE A 112 -17.65 -1.93 1.07
C ILE A 112 -17.73 -2.31 -0.41
N PRO A 113 -18.46 -3.39 -0.74
CA PRO A 113 -18.62 -3.82 -2.13
C PRO A 113 -19.27 -2.74 -3.00
N TYR A 114 -18.80 -2.64 -4.25
CA TYR A 114 -19.33 -1.72 -5.27
C TYR A 114 -19.36 -0.25 -4.85
N LEU A 115 -18.47 0.15 -3.92
CA LEU A 115 -18.28 1.54 -3.54
C LEU A 115 -17.89 2.42 -4.75
N PHE A 116 -17.14 1.85 -5.67
CA PHE A 116 -16.69 2.45 -6.92
C PHE A 116 -17.04 1.55 -8.10
N LYS A 117 -17.19 2.14 -9.29
CA LYS A 117 -17.48 1.41 -10.54
C LYS A 117 -16.27 0.58 -10.99
N ASP A 118 -15.10 1.20 -10.93
CA ASP A 118 -13.81 0.64 -11.31
C ASP A 118 -12.68 1.43 -10.66
N ARG A 119 -11.43 1.05 -10.90
CA ARG A 119 -10.25 1.67 -10.29
C ARG A 119 -10.02 3.11 -10.77
N ASP A 120 -10.31 3.42 -12.03
CA ASP A 120 -10.19 4.77 -12.56
C ASP A 120 -11.22 5.71 -11.91
N HIS A 121 -12.47 5.29 -11.82
CA HIS A 121 -13.51 5.99 -11.09
C HIS A 121 -13.14 6.20 -9.60
N ALA A 122 -12.61 5.18 -8.93
CA ALA A 122 -12.13 5.29 -7.57
C ALA A 122 -11.02 6.34 -7.44
N ASN A 123 -10.01 6.29 -8.33
CA ASN A 123 -8.88 7.21 -8.28
C ASN A 123 -9.27 8.66 -8.64
N ARG A 124 -10.24 8.87 -9.53
CA ARG A 124 -10.81 10.23 -9.74
C ARG A 124 -11.50 10.72 -8.47
N THR A 125 -12.33 9.88 -7.85
CA THR A 125 -13.02 10.21 -6.58
C THR A 125 -12.04 10.51 -5.45
N LEU A 126 -11.03 9.67 -5.25
CA LEU A 126 -10.03 9.82 -4.18
C LEU A 126 -9.06 11.00 -4.39
N ARG A 127 -9.02 11.57 -5.60
CA ARG A 127 -8.30 12.81 -5.90
C ARG A 127 -9.15 14.07 -5.75
N ASP A 128 -10.48 13.95 -5.51
CA ASP A 128 -11.30 15.12 -5.15
C ASP A 128 -10.65 15.85 -3.98
N PRO A 129 -10.34 17.15 -4.10
CA PRO A 129 -9.52 17.86 -3.11
C PRO A 129 -10.11 17.83 -1.69
N GLU A 130 -11.45 17.96 -1.57
CA GLU A 130 -12.12 17.96 -0.28
C GLU A 130 -12.13 16.57 0.35
N LEU A 131 -12.51 15.55 -0.44
CA LEU A 131 -12.53 14.17 0.05
C LEU A 131 -11.12 13.69 0.40
N ARG A 132 -10.13 13.97 -0.45
CA ARG A 132 -8.73 13.60 -0.19
C ARG A 132 -8.21 14.23 1.09
N ALA A 133 -8.40 15.55 1.27
CA ALA A 133 -7.98 16.23 2.48
C ALA A 133 -8.65 15.63 3.72
N PHE A 134 -9.94 15.33 3.64
CA PHE A 134 -10.68 14.68 4.72
C PHE A 134 -10.09 13.32 5.08
N ILE A 135 -9.83 12.45 4.08
CA ILE A 135 -9.25 11.10 4.30
C ILE A 135 -7.86 11.20 4.92
N LEU A 136 -7.00 12.07 4.41
CA LEU A 136 -5.63 12.22 4.91
C LEU A 136 -5.56 12.71 6.36
N ASN A 137 -6.62 13.36 6.84
CA ASN A 137 -6.71 13.88 8.22
C ASN A 137 -7.48 12.96 9.18
N LEU A 138 -8.08 11.85 8.70
CA LEU A 138 -8.90 10.95 9.52
C LEU A 138 -8.24 10.47 10.81
N ALA A 139 -6.95 10.19 10.75
CA ALA A 139 -6.20 9.60 11.86
C ALA A 139 -5.24 10.58 12.54
N GLU A 140 -5.29 11.88 12.21
CA GLU A 140 -4.32 12.85 12.74
C GLU A 140 -4.41 13.00 14.26
N SER A 141 -5.62 13.03 14.82
CA SER A 141 -5.86 13.06 16.27
C SER A 141 -5.40 11.77 16.98
N LYS A 142 -5.11 10.72 16.23
CA LYS A 142 -4.59 9.43 16.71
C LYS A 142 -3.09 9.26 16.45
N GLY A 143 -2.40 10.35 16.08
CA GLY A 143 -0.95 10.36 15.88
C GLY A 143 -0.48 9.95 14.48
N LEU A 144 -1.36 9.85 13.49
CA LEU A 144 -1.03 9.49 12.12
C LEU A 144 -1.34 10.61 11.13
N VAL A 145 -0.36 11.10 10.40
CA VAL A 145 -0.53 12.08 9.32
C VAL A 145 -0.64 11.33 8.00
N GLY A 146 -1.81 11.38 7.36
CA GLY A 146 -2.02 10.76 6.05
C GLY A 146 -1.24 11.46 4.95
N VAL A 147 -0.56 10.65 4.12
CA VAL A 147 0.26 11.15 3.00
C VAL A 147 -0.16 10.61 1.65
N ASN A 148 -0.81 9.46 1.60
CA ASN A 148 -1.30 8.88 0.35
C ASN A 148 -2.64 8.17 0.55
N VAL A 149 -3.50 8.22 -0.46
CA VAL A 149 -4.70 7.38 -0.59
C VAL A 149 -4.93 7.13 -2.07
N ALA A 150 -4.99 5.86 -2.48
CA ALA A 150 -5.21 5.48 -3.88
C ALA A 150 -5.81 4.07 -3.99
N ALA A 151 -6.68 3.84 -4.97
CA ALA A 151 -7.08 2.50 -5.35
C ALA A 151 -5.94 1.87 -6.16
N GLN A 152 -5.26 0.90 -5.56
CA GLN A 152 -4.04 0.32 -6.12
C GLN A 152 -4.29 -0.95 -6.93
N ALA A 153 -5.33 -1.73 -6.60
CA ALA A 153 -5.63 -2.99 -7.28
C ALA A 153 -7.10 -3.34 -7.17
N GLU A 154 -7.56 -4.17 -8.08
CA GLU A 154 -8.79 -4.92 -7.93
C GLU A 154 -8.58 -6.07 -6.93
N SER A 155 -9.58 -6.34 -6.12
CA SER A 155 -9.60 -7.48 -5.21
C SER A 155 -10.07 -8.73 -5.98
N HIS A 156 -9.24 -9.76 -5.98
CA HIS A 156 -9.54 -11.04 -6.63
C HIS A 156 -9.58 -12.15 -5.58
N TYR A 157 -10.16 -13.29 -5.96
CA TYR A 157 -10.18 -14.49 -5.13
C TYR A 157 -9.23 -15.55 -5.69
N PHE A 158 -8.53 -16.20 -4.77
CA PHE A 158 -7.66 -17.32 -5.04
C PHE A 158 -7.98 -18.44 -4.04
N ALA A 159 -8.09 -19.67 -4.50
CA ALA A 159 -8.31 -20.80 -3.63
C ALA A 159 -7.58 -22.05 -4.15
N ARG A 160 -7.23 -22.97 -3.25
CA ARG A 160 -6.61 -24.26 -3.56
C ARG A 160 -7.48 -25.07 -4.55
N ASN A 161 -8.77 -25.11 -4.28
CA ASN A 161 -9.77 -25.61 -5.22
C ASN A 161 -10.36 -24.41 -5.96
N PRO A 162 -10.20 -24.32 -7.28
CA PRO A 162 -10.63 -23.18 -8.08
C PRO A 162 -12.09 -22.77 -7.84
N ILE A 163 -12.33 -21.47 -7.82
CA ILE A 163 -13.66 -20.89 -7.74
C ILE A 163 -14.05 -20.44 -9.15
N ARG A 164 -15.01 -21.14 -9.78
CA ARG A 164 -15.46 -20.87 -11.15
C ARG A 164 -16.92 -20.45 -11.22
N LYS A 165 -17.68 -20.64 -10.16
CA LYS A 165 -19.08 -20.24 -9.99
C LYS A 165 -19.32 -19.83 -8.55
N LEU A 166 -20.41 -19.09 -8.30
CA LEU A 166 -20.72 -18.56 -6.98
C LEU A 166 -20.86 -19.68 -5.93
N ALA A 167 -21.42 -20.83 -6.31
CA ALA A 167 -21.57 -21.97 -5.40
C ALA A 167 -20.23 -22.55 -4.92
N ASP A 168 -19.13 -22.32 -5.63
CA ASP A 168 -17.81 -22.83 -5.24
C ASP A 168 -17.23 -22.10 -4.01
N PHE A 169 -17.79 -20.96 -3.62
CA PHE A 169 -17.46 -20.29 -2.37
C PHE A 169 -18.00 -20.98 -1.13
N ASN A 170 -19.10 -21.76 -1.26
CA ASN A 170 -19.77 -22.36 -0.12
C ASN A 170 -18.83 -23.19 0.74
N GLY A 171 -18.82 -22.89 2.04
CA GLY A 171 -18.05 -23.61 3.05
C GLY A 171 -16.55 -23.33 3.05
N LYS A 172 -16.01 -22.55 2.11
CA LYS A 172 -14.59 -22.20 2.07
C LYS A 172 -14.22 -21.24 3.22
N LYS A 173 -13.05 -21.44 3.79
CA LYS A 173 -12.40 -20.52 4.72
C LYS A 173 -11.50 -19.59 3.91
N LEU A 174 -11.90 -18.35 3.75
CA LEU A 174 -11.15 -17.38 2.96
C LEU A 174 -10.51 -16.31 3.85
N ARG A 175 -9.22 -16.09 3.66
CA ARG A 175 -8.50 -15.03 4.35
C ARG A 175 -9.00 -13.66 3.91
N VAL A 176 -9.22 -12.78 4.87
CA VAL A 176 -9.60 -11.37 4.71
C VAL A 176 -8.75 -10.46 5.61
N ASN A 177 -8.89 -9.13 5.47
CA ASN A 177 -8.14 -8.17 6.29
C ASN A 177 -8.79 -7.87 7.64
N ALA A 178 -10.06 -8.12 7.86
CA ALA A 178 -10.75 -8.07 9.16
C ALA A 178 -11.89 -7.06 9.33
N THR A 179 -12.32 -6.35 8.28
CA THR A 179 -13.42 -5.38 8.40
C THR A 179 -14.80 -6.06 8.52
N PRO A 180 -15.81 -5.37 9.08
CA PRO A 180 -17.18 -5.84 9.05
C PRO A 180 -17.71 -6.08 7.63
N ALA A 181 -17.35 -5.24 6.66
CA ALA A 181 -17.74 -5.37 5.26
C ALA A 181 -17.20 -6.66 4.62
N GLU A 182 -15.95 -7.00 4.89
CA GLU A 182 -15.36 -8.25 4.37
C GLU A 182 -15.99 -9.49 5.00
N ARG A 183 -16.31 -9.45 6.28
CA ARG A 183 -17.05 -10.55 6.93
C ARG A 183 -18.44 -10.73 6.34
N ALA A 184 -19.19 -9.64 6.18
CA ALA A 184 -20.53 -9.66 5.57
C ALA A 184 -20.48 -10.17 4.12
N ARG A 185 -19.45 -9.78 3.36
CA ARG A 185 -19.22 -10.24 1.99
C ARG A 185 -18.95 -11.74 1.94
N MET A 186 -18.06 -12.27 2.78
CA MET A 186 -17.80 -13.72 2.84
C MET A 186 -19.05 -14.48 3.22
N GLN A 187 -19.84 -13.97 4.17
CA GLN A 187 -21.12 -14.57 4.55
C GLN A 187 -22.10 -14.60 3.36
N ALA A 188 -22.19 -13.51 2.60
CA ALA A 188 -23.04 -13.45 1.39
C ALA A 188 -22.62 -14.46 0.30
N PHE A 189 -21.35 -14.86 0.27
CA PHE A 189 -20.83 -15.92 -0.60
C PHE A 189 -21.07 -17.33 -0.04
N GLY A 190 -21.52 -17.47 1.21
CA GLY A 190 -21.57 -18.76 1.89
C GLY A 190 -20.20 -19.25 2.37
N ALA A 191 -19.20 -18.35 2.42
CA ALA A 191 -17.86 -18.62 2.89
C ALA A 191 -17.65 -18.12 4.32
N THR A 192 -16.58 -18.58 4.97
CA THR A 192 -16.14 -18.11 6.27
C THR A 192 -14.96 -17.16 6.12
N ALA A 193 -15.09 -15.96 6.67
CA ALA A 193 -14.00 -15.00 6.75
C ALA A 193 -13.00 -15.39 7.85
N VAL A 194 -11.71 -15.46 7.50
CA VAL A 194 -10.61 -15.73 8.45
C VAL A 194 -9.67 -14.54 8.44
N PRO A 195 -9.81 -13.59 9.40
CA PRO A 195 -8.94 -12.42 9.48
C PRO A 195 -7.52 -12.80 9.85
N MET A 196 -6.55 -12.39 9.03
CA MET A 196 -5.12 -12.53 9.35
C MET A 196 -4.25 -11.60 8.50
N GLY A 197 -3.04 -11.31 8.99
CA GLY A 197 -2.02 -10.59 8.26
C GLY A 197 -1.48 -11.39 7.08
N LEU A 198 -0.84 -10.67 6.14
CA LEU A 198 -0.29 -11.31 4.94
C LEU A 198 0.86 -12.30 5.24
N PRO A 199 1.77 -12.04 6.21
CA PRO A 199 2.82 -13.02 6.54
C PRO A 199 2.29 -14.37 7.00
N GLU A 200 1.16 -14.39 7.71
CA GLU A 200 0.53 -15.62 8.23
C GLU A 200 -0.24 -16.38 7.14
N MET A 201 -0.71 -15.67 6.12
CA MET A 201 -1.57 -16.22 5.07
C MET A 201 -0.90 -17.37 4.32
N ILE A 202 0.37 -17.23 3.95
CA ILE A 202 1.08 -18.24 3.14
C ILE A 202 1.17 -19.57 3.89
N THR A 203 1.61 -19.54 5.14
CA THR A 203 1.69 -20.73 5.98
C THR A 203 0.32 -21.34 6.23
N SER A 204 -0.70 -20.52 6.49
CA SER A 204 -2.07 -20.97 6.70
C SER A 204 -2.68 -21.62 5.47
N LEU A 205 -2.38 -21.09 4.28
CA LEU A 205 -2.81 -21.67 3.00
C LEU A 205 -2.11 -23.02 2.74
N GLN A 206 -0.80 -23.10 2.98
CA GLN A 206 -0.01 -24.34 2.81
C GLN A 206 -0.49 -25.44 3.75
N ASN A 207 -0.77 -25.11 4.99
CA ASN A 207 -1.22 -26.06 6.02
C ASN A 207 -2.73 -26.38 5.98
N GLY A 208 -3.50 -25.75 5.06
CA GLY A 208 -4.93 -25.98 4.94
C GLY A 208 -5.77 -25.40 6.06
N VAL A 209 -5.24 -24.45 6.83
CA VAL A 209 -6.00 -23.66 7.83
C VAL A 209 -7.03 -22.78 7.13
N ILE A 210 -6.67 -22.26 5.95
CA ILE A 210 -7.56 -21.56 5.02
C ILE A 210 -7.58 -22.29 3.67
N ASP A 211 -8.68 -22.16 2.96
CA ASP A 211 -8.85 -22.72 1.61
C ASP A 211 -8.37 -21.76 0.53
N GLY A 212 -8.35 -20.45 0.84
CA GLY A 212 -8.01 -19.43 -0.12
C GLY A 212 -7.90 -18.05 0.51
N THR A 213 -7.78 -17.04 -0.33
CA THR A 213 -7.61 -15.65 0.08
C THR A 213 -8.24 -14.69 -0.91
N MET A 214 -8.58 -13.52 -0.43
CA MET A 214 -8.89 -12.35 -1.20
C MET A 214 -7.69 -11.41 -1.18
N SER A 215 -7.19 -11.00 -2.34
CA SER A 215 -6.09 -10.02 -2.44
C SER A 215 -5.95 -9.47 -3.86
N GLY A 216 -5.00 -8.56 -4.07
CA GLY A 216 -4.56 -8.12 -5.40
C GLY A 216 -3.68 -9.17 -6.10
N ILE A 217 -3.63 -9.12 -7.42
CA ILE A 217 -2.86 -10.06 -8.24
C ILE A 217 -1.35 -10.05 -7.91
N SER A 218 -0.81 -8.92 -7.43
CA SER A 218 0.60 -8.81 -7.00
C SER A 218 0.96 -9.83 -5.94
N ILE A 219 0.05 -10.10 -5.00
CA ILE A 219 0.26 -11.09 -3.95
C ILE A 219 0.37 -12.49 -4.53
N TYR A 220 -0.52 -12.85 -5.46
CA TYR A 220 -0.52 -14.17 -6.08
C TYR A 220 0.73 -14.44 -6.90
N VAL A 221 1.19 -13.43 -7.64
CA VAL A 221 2.38 -13.52 -8.49
C VAL A 221 3.67 -13.49 -7.66
N ASN A 222 3.79 -12.56 -6.70
CA ASN A 222 5.04 -12.36 -5.94
C ASN A 222 5.29 -13.49 -4.94
N PHE A 223 4.24 -14.10 -4.40
CA PHE A 223 4.36 -15.29 -3.54
C PHE A 223 4.31 -16.63 -4.31
N ASN A 224 4.35 -16.59 -5.64
CA ASN A 224 4.34 -17.78 -6.50
C ASN A 224 3.16 -18.73 -6.23
N LEU A 225 1.98 -18.19 -5.94
CA LEU A 225 0.79 -19.00 -5.59
C LEU A 225 0.29 -19.87 -6.75
N GLN A 226 0.74 -19.64 -7.98
CA GLN A 226 0.48 -20.55 -9.12
C GLN A 226 1.01 -21.98 -8.90
N THR A 227 1.86 -22.21 -7.90
CA THR A 227 2.29 -23.54 -7.47
C THR A 227 1.23 -24.28 -6.63
N VAL A 228 0.30 -23.53 -6.01
CA VAL A 228 -0.79 -24.05 -5.20
C VAL A 228 -2.07 -24.24 -6.04
N SER A 229 -2.40 -23.24 -6.84
CA SER A 229 -3.55 -23.27 -7.76
C SER A 229 -3.26 -22.38 -8.97
N LYS A 230 -3.86 -22.70 -10.11
CA LYS A 230 -3.66 -21.94 -11.35
C LYS A 230 -4.71 -20.85 -11.57
N THR A 231 -5.76 -20.81 -10.78
CA THR A 231 -6.96 -19.99 -11.06
C THR A 231 -7.04 -18.79 -10.13
N ILE A 232 -7.10 -17.59 -10.70
CA ILE A 232 -7.56 -16.36 -10.07
C ILE A 232 -9.00 -16.11 -10.52
N THR A 233 -9.89 -15.78 -9.57
CA THR A 233 -11.29 -15.47 -9.86
C THR A 233 -11.57 -13.99 -9.68
N GLU A 234 -12.06 -13.36 -10.72
CA GLU A 234 -12.49 -11.95 -10.74
C GLU A 234 -13.99 -11.86 -10.48
N THR A 235 -14.35 -10.99 -9.55
CA THR A 235 -15.74 -10.68 -9.21
C THR A 235 -16.06 -9.20 -9.33
N ASP A 236 -15.03 -8.35 -9.45
CA ASP A 236 -15.10 -6.89 -9.55
C ASP A 236 -15.94 -6.26 -8.42
N ASP A 237 -16.02 -6.92 -7.29
CA ASP A 237 -16.88 -6.50 -6.19
C ASP A 237 -16.22 -5.46 -5.28
N THR A 238 -14.88 -5.43 -5.19
CA THR A 238 -14.14 -4.43 -4.41
C THR A 238 -12.77 -4.09 -4.99
N LEU A 239 -12.27 -2.95 -4.54
CA LEU A 239 -10.91 -2.48 -4.82
C LEU A 239 -10.08 -2.48 -3.54
N LEU A 240 -8.78 -2.69 -3.68
CA LEU A 240 -7.82 -2.45 -2.61
C LEU A 240 -7.42 -0.97 -2.65
N VAL A 241 -7.96 -0.19 -1.72
CA VAL A 241 -7.58 1.21 -1.51
C VAL A 241 -6.48 1.23 -0.48
N SER A 242 -5.28 1.69 -0.84
CA SER A 242 -4.18 1.86 0.10
C SER A 242 -4.25 3.21 0.80
N PHE A 243 -3.78 3.24 2.04
CA PHE A 243 -3.55 4.44 2.83
C PHE A 243 -2.11 4.45 3.30
N GLY A 244 -1.41 5.55 3.03
CA GLY A 244 -0.07 5.80 3.52
C GLY A 244 -0.10 6.85 4.62
N ALA A 245 0.60 6.60 5.72
CA ALA A 245 0.69 7.50 6.85
C ALA A 245 2.12 7.66 7.36
N MET A 246 2.38 8.80 7.98
CA MET A 246 3.59 9.10 8.74
C MET A 246 3.27 9.34 10.21
N SER A 247 4.22 9.01 11.07
CA SER A 247 4.15 9.27 12.51
C SER A 247 4.09 10.76 12.81
N LYS A 248 2.99 11.22 13.41
CA LYS A 248 2.88 12.60 13.89
C LYS A 248 3.91 12.90 14.99
N PRO A 249 4.13 12.03 16.02
CA PRO A 249 5.17 12.24 17.03
C PRO A 249 6.59 12.38 16.46
N TRP A 250 6.89 11.72 15.34
CA TRP A 250 8.18 11.89 14.68
C TRP A 250 8.23 13.19 13.86
N LEU A 251 7.18 13.47 13.07
CA LEU A 251 7.09 14.71 12.28
C LEU A 251 7.20 15.96 13.14
N ASP A 252 6.65 15.94 14.37
CA ASP A 252 6.71 17.05 15.30
C ASP A 252 8.12 17.32 15.86
N LYS A 253 9.06 16.36 15.73
CA LYS A 253 10.47 16.54 16.08
C LYS A 253 11.27 17.22 14.96
N LEU A 254 10.77 17.26 13.73
CA LEU A 254 11.47 17.88 12.62
C LEU A 254 11.31 19.41 12.66
N PRO A 255 12.33 20.17 12.24
CA PRO A 255 12.17 21.57 11.88
C PRO A 255 11.00 21.74 10.90
N ALA A 256 10.30 22.87 11.00
CA ALA A 256 9.07 23.11 10.26
C ALA A 256 9.24 23.02 8.74
N ASP A 257 10.39 23.47 8.21
CA ASP A 257 10.76 23.37 6.80
C ASP A 257 10.92 21.90 6.35
N LEU A 258 11.64 21.08 7.12
CA LEU A 258 11.82 19.66 6.82
C LEU A 258 10.50 18.89 6.93
N ARG A 259 9.73 19.14 7.99
CA ARG A 259 8.42 18.51 8.15
C ARG A 259 7.52 18.79 6.94
N LYS A 260 7.44 20.07 6.54
CA LYS A 260 6.66 20.46 5.36
C LYS A 260 7.16 19.74 4.11
N THR A 261 8.46 19.76 3.85
CA THR A 261 9.08 19.11 2.69
C THR A 261 8.77 17.62 2.64
N VAL A 262 8.99 16.89 3.74
CA VAL A 262 8.74 15.43 3.81
C VAL A 262 7.28 15.09 3.51
N VAL A 263 6.34 15.83 4.10
CA VAL A 263 4.90 15.60 3.90
C VAL A 263 4.47 15.96 2.48
N ASP A 264 4.95 17.07 1.94
CA ASP A 264 4.59 17.52 0.59
C ASP A 264 5.13 16.57 -0.48
N GLU A 265 6.39 16.13 -0.38
CA GLU A 265 6.98 15.14 -1.28
C GLU A 265 6.19 13.82 -1.25
N ALA A 266 5.86 13.31 -0.06
CA ALA A 266 5.05 12.11 0.06
C ALA A 266 3.66 12.27 -0.55
N ARG A 267 2.98 13.39 -0.28
CA ARG A 267 1.65 13.69 -0.84
C ARG A 267 1.68 13.90 -2.36
N GLY A 268 2.79 14.38 -2.89
CA GLY A 268 3.01 14.58 -4.33
C GLY A 268 3.09 13.26 -5.12
N LEU A 269 3.39 12.15 -4.47
CA LEU A 269 3.55 10.86 -5.14
C LEU A 269 2.23 10.18 -5.56
N GLN A 270 1.05 10.70 -5.20
CA GLN A 270 -0.23 10.02 -5.48
C GLN A 270 -0.42 9.71 -6.98
N ALA A 271 -0.16 10.69 -7.86
CA ALA A 271 -0.32 10.48 -9.30
C ALA A 271 0.66 9.42 -9.85
N TRP A 272 1.91 9.46 -9.39
CA TRP A 272 2.91 8.45 -9.73
C TRP A 272 2.48 7.06 -9.23
N ALA A 273 1.95 6.96 -8.01
CA ALA A 273 1.48 5.71 -7.42
C ALA A 273 0.33 5.09 -8.22
N ILE A 274 -0.61 5.90 -8.70
CA ILE A 274 -1.71 5.44 -9.55
C ILE A 274 -1.18 4.89 -10.87
N GLN A 275 -0.32 5.66 -11.57
CA GLN A 275 0.28 5.21 -12.84
C GLN A 275 1.08 3.92 -12.66
N GLN A 276 1.90 3.84 -11.62
CA GLN A 276 2.68 2.65 -11.32
C GLN A 276 1.79 1.42 -11.06
N SER A 277 0.63 1.60 -10.41
CA SER A 277 -0.35 0.53 -10.20
C SER A 277 -0.99 0.06 -11.50
N ASP A 278 -1.19 0.96 -12.46
CA ASP A 278 -1.73 0.62 -13.79
C ASP A 278 -0.72 -0.21 -14.60
N ASP A 279 0.53 0.22 -14.60
CA ASP A 279 1.63 -0.49 -15.29
C ASP A 279 1.85 -1.89 -14.66
N GLU A 280 1.84 -1.96 -13.34
CA GLU A 280 1.99 -3.22 -12.58
C GLU A 280 0.87 -4.21 -12.90
N LYS A 281 -0.39 -3.77 -12.99
CA LYS A 281 -1.54 -4.61 -13.32
C LYS A 281 -1.32 -5.37 -14.62
N VAL A 282 -0.90 -4.66 -15.68
CA VAL A 282 -0.68 -5.27 -17.01
C VAL A 282 0.43 -6.31 -16.93
N ALA A 283 1.57 -5.95 -16.32
CA ALA A 283 2.72 -6.82 -16.21
C ALA A 283 2.43 -8.08 -15.38
N LEU A 284 1.73 -7.94 -14.25
CA LEU A 284 1.41 -9.06 -13.37
C LEU A 284 0.40 -10.03 -13.97
N ARG A 285 -0.59 -9.55 -14.71
CA ARG A 285 -1.53 -10.41 -15.45
C ARG A 285 -0.81 -11.24 -16.50
N ALA A 286 0.08 -10.62 -17.29
CA ALA A 286 0.90 -11.33 -18.26
C ALA A 286 1.78 -12.40 -17.59
N LYS A 287 2.45 -12.03 -16.50
CA LYS A 287 3.32 -12.95 -15.73
C LYS A 287 2.56 -14.13 -15.11
N TRP A 288 1.32 -13.92 -14.65
CA TRP A 288 0.46 -15.00 -14.15
C TRP A 288 0.14 -16.02 -15.25
N ILE A 289 -0.26 -15.54 -16.44
CA ILE A 289 -0.55 -16.38 -17.60
C ILE A 289 0.71 -17.12 -18.09
N GLU A 290 1.85 -16.43 -18.21
CA GLU A 290 3.14 -17.02 -18.60
C GLU A 290 3.53 -18.20 -17.71
N ARG A 291 3.24 -18.12 -16.41
CA ARG A 291 3.47 -19.19 -15.44
C ARG A 291 2.41 -20.30 -15.45
N GLY A 292 1.57 -20.34 -16.47
CA GLY A 292 0.51 -21.31 -16.68
C GLY A 292 -0.72 -21.11 -15.79
N GLY A 293 -0.90 -19.89 -15.27
CA GLY A 293 -2.10 -19.49 -14.54
C GLY A 293 -3.23 -19.09 -15.50
N GLU A 294 -4.44 -19.04 -14.98
CA GLU A 294 -5.63 -18.53 -15.68
C GLU A 294 -6.32 -17.49 -14.78
N ILE A 295 -7.06 -16.59 -15.43
CA ILE A 295 -7.90 -15.59 -14.76
C ILE A 295 -9.30 -15.80 -15.31
N VAL A 296 -10.22 -16.11 -14.42
CA VAL A 296 -11.60 -16.44 -14.77
C VAL A 296 -12.57 -15.44 -14.15
N ARG A 297 -13.71 -15.25 -14.79
CA ARG A 297 -14.86 -14.54 -14.23
C ARG A 297 -15.95 -15.54 -13.90
N LEU A 298 -16.78 -15.22 -12.92
CA LEU A 298 -17.98 -16.00 -12.66
C LEU A 298 -18.96 -15.89 -13.83
N PRO A 299 -19.83 -16.91 -14.05
CA PRO A 299 -20.92 -16.83 -15.02
C PRO A 299 -21.77 -15.58 -14.81
N ALA A 300 -22.30 -15.01 -15.89
CA ALA A 300 -23.07 -13.76 -15.84
C ALA A 300 -24.24 -13.81 -14.84
N ALA A 301 -24.95 -14.94 -14.75
CA ALA A 301 -26.02 -15.12 -13.78
C ALA A 301 -25.52 -15.07 -12.34
N ASP A 302 -24.36 -15.67 -12.05
CA ASP A 302 -23.73 -15.65 -10.74
C ASP A 302 -23.27 -14.23 -10.37
N MET A 303 -22.77 -13.46 -11.34
CA MET A 303 -22.39 -12.06 -11.12
C MET A 303 -23.60 -11.18 -10.74
N VAL A 304 -24.77 -11.41 -11.36
CA VAL A 304 -26.02 -10.70 -11.02
C VAL A 304 -26.51 -11.08 -9.62
N ASP A 305 -26.49 -12.39 -9.28
CA ASP A 305 -26.83 -12.87 -7.94
C ASP A 305 -25.88 -12.29 -6.89
N LEU A 306 -24.58 -12.32 -7.17
CA LEU A 306 -23.56 -11.74 -6.31
C LEU A 306 -23.82 -10.25 -6.03
N GLN A 307 -24.04 -9.46 -7.08
CA GLN A 307 -24.34 -8.04 -6.94
C GLN A 307 -25.59 -7.80 -6.07
N THR A 308 -26.62 -8.61 -6.24
CA THR A 308 -27.85 -8.54 -5.45
C THR A 308 -27.59 -8.78 -3.98
N ARG A 309 -26.80 -9.81 -3.65
CA ARG A 309 -26.43 -10.16 -2.26
C ARG A 309 -25.53 -9.13 -1.59
N LEU A 310 -24.63 -8.50 -2.36
CA LEU A 310 -23.65 -7.56 -1.79
C LEU A 310 -24.16 -6.12 -1.66
N LYS A 311 -25.13 -5.73 -2.49
CA LYS A 311 -25.69 -4.37 -2.52
C LYS A 311 -26.12 -3.81 -1.15
N PRO A 312 -26.78 -4.57 -0.24
CA PRO A 312 -27.22 -4.04 1.04
C PRO A 312 -26.09 -3.83 2.06
N ILE A 313 -24.92 -4.46 1.87
CA ILE A 313 -23.84 -4.49 2.89
C ILE A 313 -23.43 -3.09 3.35
N GLY A 314 -23.25 -2.15 2.43
CA GLY A 314 -22.83 -0.78 2.80
C GLY A 314 -23.81 -0.09 3.75
N ALA A 315 -25.10 -0.16 3.45
CA ALA A 315 -26.14 0.39 4.30
C ALA A 315 -26.22 -0.36 5.65
N ASP A 316 -26.07 -1.69 5.63
CA ASP A 316 -26.23 -2.53 6.82
C ASP A 316 -25.13 -2.34 7.84
N ILE A 317 -23.86 -2.32 7.42
CA ILE A 317 -22.71 -2.17 8.33
C ILE A 317 -22.55 -0.76 8.88
N THR A 318 -23.13 0.24 8.21
CA THR A 318 -23.03 1.65 8.64
C THR A 318 -24.17 2.08 9.58
N LYS A 319 -25.23 1.26 9.75
CA LYS A 319 -26.42 1.61 10.55
C LYS A 319 -26.11 1.97 12.00
N SER A 320 -25.16 1.29 12.63
CA SER A 320 -24.84 1.44 14.05
C SER A 320 -23.75 2.47 14.35
N ASP A 321 -23.09 3.01 13.33
CA ASP A 321 -22.02 4.02 13.47
C ASP A 321 -22.36 5.25 12.64
N PRO A 322 -22.90 6.34 13.24
CA PRO A 322 -23.26 7.55 12.52
C PRO A 322 -22.08 8.21 11.79
N ASN A 323 -20.85 8.12 12.33
CA ASN A 323 -19.66 8.69 11.70
C ASN A 323 -19.26 7.90 10.45
N LEU A 324 -19.28 6.56 10.55
CA LEU A 324 -19.03 5.67 9.41
C LEU A 324 -20.09 5.90 8.33
N LYS A 325 -21.38 6.02 8.70
CA LYS A 325 -22.48 6.29 7.79
C LYS A 325 -22.30 7.61 7.05
N ALA A 326 -22.05 8.69 7.78
CA ALA A 326 -21.84 10.01 7.19
C ALA A 326 -20.63 10.03 6.23
N PHE A 327 -19.56 9.33 6.58
CA PHE A 327 -18.40 9.22 5.70
C PHE A 327 -18.70 8.36 4.46
N TYR A 328 -19.37 7.22 4.61
CA TYR A 328 -19.81 6.40 3.48
C TYR A 328 -20.69 7.20 2.50
N GLU A 329 -21.67 7.95 3.00
CA GLU A 329 -22.53 8.81 2.19
C GLU A 329 -21.74 9.94 1.51
N LYS A 330 -20.74 10.54 2.21
CA LYS A 330 -19.82 11.51 1.61
C LYS A 330 -19.01 10.93 0.46
N VAL A 331 -18.47 9.70 0.62
CA VAL A 331 -17.74 9.03 -0.45
C VAL A 331 -18.64 8.77 -1.64
N LEU A 332 -19.85 8.25 -1.43
CA LEU A 332 -20.83 8.02 -2.51
C LEU A 332 -21.22 9.31 -3.24
N ALA A 333 -21.50 10.38 -2.50
CA ALA A 333 -21.84 11.67 -3.08
C ALA A 333 -20.69 12.28 -3.89
N THR A 334 -19.45 12.08 -3.44
CA THR A 334 -18.28 12.53 -4.20
C THR A 334 -18.06 11.66 -5.43
N ALA A 335 -18.19 10.33 -5.30
CA ALA A 335 -18.09 9.39 -6.41
C ALA A 335 -19.09 9.69 -7.53
N ALA A 336 -20.29 10.14 -7.18
CA ALA A 336 -21.34 10.49 -8.16
C ALA A 336 -20.98 11.71 -9.04
N LYS A 337 -19.92 12.46 -8.72
CA LYS A 337 -19.42 13.59 -9.55
C LYS A 337 -18.56 13.14 -10.73
N TYR A 338 -18.05 11.89 -10.68
CA TYR A 338 -17.07 11.33 -11.62
C TYR A 338 -17.60 10.11 -12.34
#